data_36c4413aea9d17c24e4640435256b682
#
_entry.id   36c4413aea9d17c24e4640435256b682
#
_cell.length_a   1.000
_cell.length_b   1.000
_cell.length_c   1.000
_cell.angle_alpha   90.00
_cell.angle_beta   90.00
_cell.angle_gamma   90.00
#
_symmetry.space_group_name_H-M   'P 1'
#
loop_
_entity.id
_entity.type
_entity.pdbx_description
1 polymer ?
#
loop_
_entity_poly.entity_id
_entity_poly.type
_entity_poly.pdbx_seq_one_letter_code
_entity_poly.pdbx_strand_id
1 'polypeptide(L)'
;MSNEEAASLRRAIYDKGAPDRTDLVGLLSLAADVDDAELFALVADVARDALLGDGRLTSPDADWLMEVCGDGHGLESYAQFEALTSVLRNAAPAPAELVAFAAREIERAILTGERAYIGGESGDPGCVRSSDLAALRDICSAARPDRALAEVLFDIAHATATADNDPGFDVFFAKT
;
A
#
# COMPACT_ATOMS: atom_id res chain seq x y z
N MET A 1 -11.73 2.70 17.72
CA MET A 1 -10.77 2.76 18.88
C MET A 1 -10.75 4.18 19.42
N SER A 2 -10.61 4.39 20.73
CA SER A 2 -10.44 5.76 21.26
C SER A 2 -8.99 6.23 21.12
N ASN A 3 -8.76 7.56 21.09
CA ASN A 3 -7.41 8.12 21.06
C ASN A 3 -6.54 7.66 22.25
N GLU A 4 -7.16 7.37 23.41
CA GLU A 4 -6.47 6.82 24.58
C GLU A 4 -6.03 5.37 24.37
N GLU A 5 -6.85 4.55 23.74
CA GLU A 5 -6.50 3.16 23.41
C GLU A 5 -5.37 3.11 22.38
N ALA A 6 -5.44 3.93 21.32
CA ALA A 6 -4.37 4.04 20.32
C ALA A 6 -3.05 4.50 20.95
N ALA A 7 -3.09 5.53 21.81
CA ALA A 7 -1.91 6.01 22.52
C ALA A 7 -1.34 4.99 23.51
N SER A 8 -2.20 4.18 24.13
CA SER A 8 -1.78 3.11 25.03
C SER A 8 -1.10 1.96 24.27
N LEU A 9 -1.68 1.57 23.13
CA LEU A 9 -1.13 0.54 22.25
C LEU A 9 0.23 0.99 21.68
N ARG A 10 0.32 2.23 21.19
CA ARG A 10 1.59 2.83 20.74
C ARG A 10 2.66 2.77 21.82
N ARG A 11 2.34 3.18 23.06
CA ARG A 11 3.27 3.06 24.19
C ARG A 11 3.70 1.63 24.44
N ALA A 12 2.77 0.69 24.48
CA ALA A 12 3.08 -0.73 24.75
C ALA A 12 4.05 -1.33 23.70
N ILE A 13 4.00 -0.87 22.45
CA ILE A 13 4.91 -1.29 21.37
C ILE A 13 6.28 -0.61 21.55
N TYR A 14 6.32 0.71 21.68
CA TYR A 14 7.58 1.48 21.65
C TYR A 14 8.32 1.50 23.00
N ASP A 15 7.68 1.23 24.13
CA ASP A 15 8.37 1.14 25.45
C ASP A 15 9.35 -0.04 25.55
N LYS A 16 9.22 -1.04 24.65
CA LYS A 16 10.15 -2.18 24.55
C LYS A 16 11.40 -1.85 23.72
N GLY A 17 11.41 -0.73 23.01
CA GLY A 17 12.41 -0.34 22.04
C GLY A 17 11.82 -0.08 20.66
N ALA A 18 12.62 -0.21 19.60
CA ALA A 18 12.12 -0.14 18.24
C ALA A 18 11.16 -1.31 17.97
N PRO A 19 10.03 -1.07 17.29
CA PRO A 19 9.10 -2.12 16.92
C PRO A 19 9.76 -3.15 15.97
N ASP A 20 9.25 -4.37 16.00
CA ASP A 20 9.73 -5.45 15.15
C ASP A 20 8.61 -6.02 14.25
N ARG A 21 8.96 -7.02 13.44
CA ARG A 21 8.01 -7.70 12.54
C ARG A 21 6.85 -8.37 13.28
N THR A 22 7.05 -8.84 14.50
CA THR A 22 6.02 -9.47 15.32
C THR A 22 4.98 -8.43 15.76
N ASP A 23 5.43 -7.24 16.13
CA ASP A 23 4.55 -6.11 16.47
C ASP A 23 3.68 -5.72 15.26
N LEU A 24 4.27 -5.67 14.05
CA LEU A 24 3.52 -5.37 12.82
C LEU A 24 2.45 -6.44 12.52
N VAL A 25 2.79 -7.72 12.58
CA VAL A 25 1.82 -8.82 12.37
C VAL A 25 0.67 -8.75 13.38
N GLY A 26 0.98 -8.48 14.65
CA GLY A 26 -0.04 -8.30 15.69
C GLY A 26 -0.99 -7.13 15.40
N LEU A 27 -0.45 -6.00 14.92
CA LEU A 27 -1.25 -4.84 14.55
C LEU A 27 -2.10 -5.08 13.30
N LEU A 28 -1.57 -5.72 12.26
CA LEU A 28 -2.33 -6.08 11.06
C LEU A 28 -3.49 -7.00 11.41
N SER A 29 -3.27 -8.00 12.28
CA SER A 29 -4.33 -8.88 12.76
C SER A 29 -5.40 -8.13 13.56
N LEU A 30 -5.02 -7.15 14.38
CA LEU A 30 -5.96 -6.32 15.13
C LEU A 30 -6.76 -5.38 14.21
N ALA A 31 -6.14 -4.90 13.15
CA ALA A 31 -6.73 -3.92 12.23
C ALA A 31 -7.57 -4.55 11.11
N ALA A 32 -7.56 -5.89 10.96
CA ALA A 32 -8.23 -6.58 9.86
C ALA A 32 -9.74 -6.29 9.79
N ASP A 33 -10.39 -6.22 10.97
CA ASP A 33 -11.85 -6.04 11.09
C ASP A 33 -12.23 -4.65 11.65
N VAL A 34 -11.28 -3.72 11.74
CA VAL A 34 -11.50 -2.42 12.39
C VAL A 34 -11.22 -1.30 11.40
N ASP A 35 -12.22 -0.45 11.16
CA ASP A 35 -12.08 0.79 10.40
C ASP A 35 -11.76 1.95 11.37
N ASP A 36 -10.47 2.21 11.59
CA ASP A 36 -10.02 3.21 12.55
C ASP A 36 -8.72 3.89 12.07
N ALA A 37 -8.81 5.18 11.78
CA ALA A 37 -7.70 5.96 11.22
C ALA A 37 -6.46 6.03 12.13
N GLU A 38 -6.64 6.06 13.46
CA GLU A 38 -5.51 6.10 14.42
C GLU A 38 -4.78 4.76 14.45
N LEU A 39 -5.53 3.64 14.33
CA LEU A 39 -4.95 2.31 14.22
C LEU A 39 -4.17 2.16 12.91
N PHE A 40 -4.71 2.63 11.79
CA PHE A 40 -4.03 2.60 10.49
C PHE A 40 -2.76 3.46 10.50
N ALA A 41 -2.79 4.64 11.12
CA ALA A 41 -1.60 5.46 11.32
C ALA A 41 -0.53 4.76 12.18
N LEU A 42 -0.95 4.01 13.21
CA LEU A 42 -0.02 3.23 14.02
C LEU A 42 0.57 2.05 13.23
N VAL A 43 -0.22 1.36 12.42
CA VAL A 43 0.26 0.30 11.51
C VAL A 43 1.31 0.86 10.55
N ALA A 44 1.03 2.02 9.93
CA ALA A 44 1.95 2.70 9.02
C ALA A 44 3.30 3.05 9.68
N ASP A 45 3.26 3.59 10.90
CA ASP A 45 4.46 3.94 11.68
C ASP A 45 5.26 2.69 12.04
N VAL A 46 4.60 1.66 12.56
CA VAL A 46 5.26 0.41 12.97
C VAL A 46 5.84 -0.33 11.76
N ALA A 47 5.15 -0.36 10.63
CA ALA A 47 5.66 -0.96 9.39
C ALA A 47 6.95 -0.27 8.93
N ARG A 48 6.96 1.08 8.92
CA ARG A 48 8.15 1.85 8.60
C ARG A 48 9.29 1.56 9.56
N ASP A 49 9.06 1.65 10.86
CA ASP A 49 10.10 1.57 11.87
C ASP A 49 10.66 0.15 12.03
N ALA A 50 9.82 -0.88 11.86
CA ALA A 50 10.23 -2.28 11.90
C ALA A 50 11.07 -2.73 10.69
N LEU A 51 10.85 -2.12 9.51
CA LEU A 51 11.49 -2.55 8.28
C LEU A 51 12.58 -1.59 7.78
N LEU A 52 12.55 -0.33 8.20
CA LEU A 52 13.47 0.70 7.73
C LEU A 52 14.37 1.25 8.85
N GLY A 53 14.72 0.44 9.84
CA GLY A 53 15.54 0.87 10.98
C GLY A 53 16.88 1.50 10.61
N ASP A 54 17.46 1.12 9.47
CA ASP A 54 18.67 1.71 8.87
C ASP A 54 18.38 2.63 7.66
N GLY A 55 17.11 2.92 7.38
CA GLY A 55 16.66 3.73 6.27
C GLY A 55 16.65 3.01 4.90
N ARG A 56 16.87 1.70 4.90
CA ARG A 56 16.88 0.88 3.67
C ARG A 56 15.97 -0.30 3.78
N LEU A 57 15.24 -0.58 2.70
CA LEU A 57 14.49 -1.82 2.54
C LEU A 57 15.33 -2.81 1.75
N THR A 58 15.56 -4.00 2.31
CA THR A 58 16.24 -5.08 1.60
C THR A 58 15.23 -5.94 0.83
N SER A 59 15.68 -6.69 -0.20
CA SER A 59 14.79 -7.63 -0.90
C SER A 59 14.15 -8.67 0.03
N PRO A 60 14.86 -9.28 1.02
CA PRO A 60 14.22 -10.16 1.99
C PRO A 60 13.16 -9.49 2.88
N ASP A 61 13.30 -8.17 3.17
CA ASP A 61 12.25 -7.42 3.90
C ASP A 61 11.03 -7.17 3.01
N ALA A 62 11.26 -6.87 1.74
CA ALA A 62 10.22 -6.70 0.74
C ALA A 62 9.43 -8.00 0.51
N ASP A 63 10.14 -9.13 0.33
CA ASP A 63 9.53 -10.46 0.18
C ASP A 63 8.66 -10.80 1.39
N TRP A 64 9.19 -10.59 2.60
CA TRP A 64 8.45 -10.82 3.84
C TRP A 64 7.19 -9.91 3.94
N LEU A 65 7.31 -8.63 3.57
CA LEU A 65 6.16 -7.71 3.61
C LEU A 65 5.08 -8.12 2.60
N MET A 66 5.46 -8.54 1.39
CA MET A 66 4.52 -9.05 0.40
C MET A 66 3.82 -10.32 0.88
N GLU A 67 4.53 -11.22 1.55
CA GLU A 67 3.95 -12.44 2.13
C GLU A 67 2.93 -12.10 3.24
N VAL A 68 3.28 -11.22 4.17
CA VAL A 68 2.41 -10.84 5.31
C VAL A 68 1.20 -10.02 4.85
N CYS A 69 1.38 -9.14 3.87
CA CYS A 69 0.28 -8.31 3.36
C CYS A 69 -0.59 -9.03 2.34
N GLY A 70 -0.03 -9.96 1.55
CA GLY A 70 -0.75 -10.54 0.42
C GLY A 70 -1.16 -11.99 0.59
N ASP A 71 -0.55 -12.74 1.50
CA ASP A 71 -0.78 -14.18 1.76
C ASP A 71 -1.07 -15.01 0.48
N GLY A 72 -0.42 -14.65 -0.65
CA GLY A 72 -0.62 -15.27 -1.96
C GLY A 72 -1.94 -14.94 -2.68
N HIS A 73 -2.83 -14.17 -2.06
CA HIS A 73 -4.15 -13.80 -2.60
C HIS A 73 -4.32 -12.28 -2.86
N GLY A 74 -3.34 -11.47 -2.49
CA GLY A 74 -3.38 -10.02 -2.55
C GLY A 74 -3.89 -9.38 -1.26
N LEU A 75 -3.95 -8.03 -1.25
CA LEU A 75 -4.37 -7.28 -0.06
C LEU A 75 -5.86 -7.52 0.24
N GLU A 76 -6.18 -7.69 1.51
CA GLU A 76 -7.56 -7.90 1.99
C GLU A 76 -8.07 -6.73 2.84
N SER A 77 -7.17 -5.88 3.36
CA SER A 77 -7.53 -4.77 4.25
C SER A 77 -6.77 -3.48 3.94
N TYR A 78 -7.38 -2.35 4.33
CA TYR A 78 -6.75 -1.04 4.22
C TYR A 78 -5.50 -0.92 5.12
N ALA A 79 -5.47 -1.60 6.25
CA ALA A 79 -4.30 -1.65 7.12
C ALA A 79 -3.06 -2.25 6.42
N GLN A 80 -3.24 -3.32 5.64
CA GLN A 80 -2.16 -3.91 4.83
C GLN A 80 -1.68 -2.93 3.76
N PHE A 81 -2.60 -2.22 3.11
CA PHE A 81 -2.26 -1.20 2.12
C PHE A 81 -1.50 -0.02 2.74
N GLU A 82 -1.91 0.45 3.92
CA GLU A 82 -1.21 1.51 4.66
C GLU A 82 0.18 1.08 5.11
N ALA A 83 0.37 -0.16 5.59
CA ALA A 83 1.69 -0.71 5.89
C ALA A 83 2.60 -0.70 4.67
N LEU A 84 2.11 -1.23 3.55
CA LEU A 84 2.83 -1.31 2.27
C LEU A 84 3.23 0.07 1.75
N THR A 85 2.27 1.00 1.67
CA THR A 85 2.52 2.34 1.14
C THR A 85 3.39 3.19 2.06
N SER A 86 3.28 3.02 3.38
CA SER A 86 4.17 3.68 4.35
C SER A 86 5.62 3.26 4.14
N VAL A 87 5.87 1.96 3.96
CA VAL A 87 7.22 1.44 3.68
C VAL A 87 7.72 1.98 2.34
N LEU A 88 6.91 1.94 1.28
CA LEU A 88 7.28 2.44 -0.04
C LEU A 88 7.65 3.93 -0.02
N ARG A 89 6.84 4.78 0.61
CA ARG A 89 7.10 6.24 0.72
C ARG A 89 8.42 6.57 1.41
N ASN A 90 8.89 5.70 2.31
CA ASN A 90 10.08 5.95 3.12
C ASN A 90 11.32 5.17 2.64
N ALA A 91 11.16 4.18 1.78
CA ALA A 91 12.23 3.31 1.27
C ALA A 91 12.74 3.71 -0.12
N ALA A 92 12.84 4.99 -0.44
CA ALA A 92 13.27 5.42 -1.78
C ALA A 92 14.79 5.23 -2.00
N PRO A 93 15.21 4.45 -3.00
CA PRO A 93 14.42 3.65 -3.92
C PRO A 93 13.97 2.31 -3.31
N ALA A 94 12.70 1.98 -3.47
CA ALA A 94 12.17 0.70 -3.05
C ALA A 94 12.55 -0.44 -4.02
N PRO A 95 12.60 -1.71 -3.56
CA PRO A 95 12.75 -2.87 -4.43
C PRO A 95 11.65 -2.93 -5.49
N ALA A 96 12.04 -3.23 -6.75
CA ALA A 96 11.13 -3.20 -7.90
C ALA A 96 9.96 -4.17 -7.76
N GLU A 97 10.20 -5.34 -7.18
CA GLU A 97 9.20 -6.37 -6.92
C GLU A 97 8.09 -5.88 -5.98
N LEU A 98 8.45 -5.11 -4.95
CA LEU A 98 7.46 -4.54 -4.01
C LEU A 98 6.63 -3.44 -4.67
N VAL A 99 7.27 -2.60 -5.49
CA VAL A 99 6.58 -1.55 -6.28
C VAL A 99 5.59 -2.18 -7.26
N ALA A 100 6.02 -3.22 -7.99
CA ALA A 100 5.17 -3.93 -8.93
C ALA A 100 4.01 -4.65 -8.23
N PHE A 101 4.26 -5.24 -7.06
CA PHE A 101 3.20 -5.85 -6.23
C PHE A 101 2.15 -4.80 -5.84
N ALA A 102 2.56 -3.68 -5.28
CA ALA A 102 1.65 -2.61 -4.89
C ALA A 102 0.85 -2.04 -6.07
N ALA A 103 1.48 -1.88 -7.23
CA ALA A 103 0.81 -1.42 -8.45
C ALA A 103 -0.24 -2.43 -8.95
N ARG A 104 0.03 -3.73 -8.87
CA ARG A 104 -0.93 -4.79 -9.23
C ARG A 104 -2.14 -4.81 -8.31
N GLU A 105 -1.97 -4.48 -7.03
CA GLU A 105 -3.10 -4.36 -6.12
C GLU A 105 -4.05 -3.22 -6.53
N ILE A 106 -3.49 -2.09 -7.00
CA ILE A 106 -4.31 -1.01 -7.54
C ILE A 106 -4.95 -1.41 -8.87
N GLU A 107 -4.23 -2.09 -9.75
CA GLU A 107 -4.79 -2.67 -10.96
C GLU A 107 -5.98 -3.58 -10.65
N ARG A 108 -5.85 -4.49 -9.68
CA ARG A 108 -6.93 -5.36 -9.21
C ARG A 108 -8.13 -4.56 -8.73
N ALA A 109 -7.91 -3.51 -7.91
CA ALA A 109 -8.98 -2.64 -7.44
C ALA A 109 -9.71 -1.92 -8.58
N ILE A 110 -9.00 -1.45 -9.59
CA ILE A 110 -9.57 -0.83 -10.79
C ILE A 110 -10.41 -1.84 -11.57
N LEU A 111 -9.85 -3.04 -11.84
CA LEU A 111 -10.49 -4.04 -12.68
C LEU A 111 -11.73 -4.68 -12.02
N THR A 112 -11.73 -4.85 -10.71
CA THR A 112 -12.84 -5.42 -9.94
C THR A 112 -13.87 -4.39 -9.49
N GLY A 113 -13.46 -3.13 -9.36
CA GLY A 113 -14.27 -2.07 -8.72
C GLY A 113 -14.25 -2.14 -7.19
N GLU A 114 -13.55 -3.10 -6.60
CA GLU A 114 -13.42 -3.28 -5.15
C GLU A 114 -12.22 -2.46 -4.63
N ARG A 115 -12.47 -1.32 -4.00
CA ARG A 115 -11.45 -0.35 -3.59
C ARG A 115 -11.30 -0.16 -2.08
N ALA A 116 -12.12 -0.81 -1.28
CA ALA A 116 -12.11 -0.62 0.18
C ALA A 116 -10.73 -0.90 0.78
N TYR A 117 -10.04 -1.94 0.32
CA TYR A 117 -8.71 -2.32 0.80
C TYR A 117 -7.57 -1.37 0.35
N ILE A 118 -7.82 -0.45 -0.57
CA ILE A 118 -6.89 0.65 -0.92
C ILE A 118 -7.39 2.02 -0.46
N GLY A 119 -8.39 2.05 0.42
CA GLY A 119 -8.96 3.27 0.98
C GLY A 119 -9.85 4.05 0.03
N GLY A 120 -10.31 3.43 -1.06
CA GLY A 120 -11.24 4.01 -2.03
C GLY A 120 -12.67 3.54 -1.86
N GLU A 121 -13.62 4.33 -2.37
CA GLU A 121 -15.01 3.88 -2.49
C GLU A 121 -15.15 2.87 -3.63
N SER A 122 -15.83 1.75 -3.37
CA SER A 122 -16.15 0.77 -4.41
C SER A 122 -17.05 1.39 -5.49
N GLY A 123 -16.88 0.96 -6.71
CA GLY A 123 -17.59 1.55 -7.85
C GLY A 123 -17.50 0.68 -9.10
N ASP A 124 -17.77 1.28 -10.25
CA ASP A 124 -17.76 0.57 -11.52
C ASP A 124 -16.38 -0.02 -11.81
N PRO A 125 -16.29 -1.31 -12.17
CA PRO A 125 -15.05 -1.95 -12.58
C PRO A 125 -14.52 -1.37 -13.89
N GLY A 126 -13.21 -1.45 -14.08
CA GLY A 126 -12.55 -1.01 -15.33
C GLY A 126 -12.50 0.50 -15.53
N CYS A 127 -12.61 1.30 -14.46
CA CYS A 127 -12.54 2.76 -14.53
C CYS A 127 -11.55 3.27 -13.47
N VAL A 128 -10.61 4.13 -13.87
CA VAL A 128 -9.65 4.77 -12.94
C VAL A 128 -10.31 5.94 -12.22
N ARG A 129 -10.38 5.87 -10.90
CA ARG A 129 -10.89 6.92 -10.02
C ARG A 129 -9.76 7.79 -9.47
N SER A 130 -10.12 8.93 -8.89
CA SER A 130 -9.14 9.84 -8.27
C SER A 130 -8.35 9.19 -7.14
N SER A 131 -8.95 8.29 -6.35
CA SER A 131 -8.28 7.50 -5.32
C SER A 131 -7.22 6.56 -5.91
N ASP A 132 -7.56 5.84 -6.99
CA ASP A 132 -6.65 4.94 -7.69
C ASP A 132 -5.44 5.71 -8.23
N LEU A 133 -5.71 6.87 -8.85
CA LEU A 133 -4.67 7.74 -9.39
C LEU A 133 -3.76 8.32 -8.29
N ALA A 134 -4.31 8.67 -7.13
CA ALA A 134 -3.52 9.13 -5.98
C ALA A 134 -2.60 8.00 -5.49
N ALA A 135 -3.13 6.79 -5.32
CA ALA A 135 -2.36 5.62 -4.91
C ALA A 135 -1.25 5.26 -5.93
N LEU A 136 -1.55 5.28 -7.24
CA LEU A 136 -0.54 5.06 -8.29
C LEU A 136 0.58 6.10 -8.24
N ARG A 137 0.25 7.39 -8.03
CA ARG A 137 1.26 8.45 -7.89
C ARG A 137 2.18 8.22 -6.70
N ASP A 138 1.63 7.82 -5.58
CA ASP A 138 2.40 7.52 -4.36
C ASP A 138 3.38 6.36 -4.62
N ILE A 139 2.91 5.28 -5.21
CA ILE A 139 3.75 4.12 -5.54
C ILE A 139 4.83 4.48 -6.56
N CYS A 140 4.47 5.15 -7.64
CA CYS A 140 5.43 5.55 -8.67
C CYS A 140 6.49 6.53 -8.15
N SER A 141 6.19 7.32 -7.11
CA SER A 141 7.16 8.22 -6.50
C SER A 141 8.30 7.49 -5.78
N ALA A 142 8.06 6.27 -5.31
CA ALA A 142 9.05 5.41 -4.65
C ALA A 142 9.86 4.56 -5.66
N ALA A 143 9.37 4.48 -6.90
CA ALA A 143 9.91 3.60 -7.92
C ALA A 143 11.11 4.20 -8.65
N ARG A 144 12.02 3.31 -9.11
CA ARG A 144 12.81 3.58 -10.29
C ARG A 144 12.04 3.05 -11.51
N PRO A 145 12.13 3.71 -12.67
CA PRO A 145 11.54 3.18 -13.89
C PRO A 145 12.04 1.75 -14.13
N ASP A 146 11.12 0.80 -14.16
CA ASP A 146 11.43 -0.58 -14.48
C ASP A 146 10.33 -1.19 -15.35
N ARG A 147 10.64 -2.37 -15.93
CA ARG A 147 9.76 -3.03 -16.88
C ARG A 147 8.48 -3.55 -16.21
N ALA A 148 8.56 -4.09 -14.99
CA ALA A 148 7.42 -4.70 -14.32
C ALA A 148 6.35 -3.66 -13.98
N LEU A 149 6.76 -2.50 -13.47
CA LEU A 149 5.84 -1.38 -13.22
C LEU A 149 5.25 -0.85 -14.53
N ALA A 150 6.07 -0.70 -15.59
CA ALA A 150 5.58 -0.23 -16.89
C ALA A 150 4.54 -1.18 -17.50
N GLU A 151 4.72 -2.50 -17.37
CA GLU A 151 3.74 -3.51 -17.80
C GLU A 151 2.39 -3.32 -17.07
N VAL A 152 2.40 -3.20 -15.73
CA VAL A 152 1.17 -2.96 -14.96
C VAL A 152 0.46 -1.68 -15.37
N LEU A 153 1.19 -0.58 -15.52
CA LEU A 153 0.59 0.70 -15.96
C LEU A 153 0.00 0.60 -17.36
N PHE A 154 0.67 -0.12 -18.27
CA PHE A 154 0.16 -0.37 -19.61
C PHE A 154 -1.11 -1.23 -19.59
N ASP A 155 -1.18 -2.26 -18.74
CA ASP A 155 -2.35 -3.13 -18.60
C ASP A 155 -3.55 -2.33 -18.06
N ILE A 156 -3.33 -1.47 -17.07
CA ILE A 156 -4.38 -0.54 -16.58
C ILE A 156 -4.87 0.36 -17.72
N ALA A 157 -3.94 1.02 -18.44
CA ALA A 157 -4.32 1.95 -19.51
C ALA A 157 -5.07 1.23 -20.64
N HIS A 158 -4.66 0.01 -20.98
CA HIS A 158 -5.34 -0.80 -22.00
C HIS A 158 -6.73 -1.25 -21.55
N ALA A 159 -6.85 -1.74 -20.33
CA ALA A 159 -8.13 -2.23 -19.79
C ALA A 159 -9.16 -1.11 -19.59
N THR A 160 -8.71 0.12 -19.35
CA THR A 160 -9.56 1.28 -19.08
C THR A 160 -9.68 2.24 -20.26
N ALA A 161 -9.17 1.91 -21.44
CA ALA A 161 -9.04 2.80 -22.61
C ALA A 161 -10.37 3.42 -23.10
N THR A 162 -11.50 2.78 -22.84
CA THR A 162 -12.83 3.26 -23.25
C THR A 162 -13.69 3.72 -22.08
N ALA A 163 -13.14 3.73 -20.87
CA ALA A 163 -13.86 4.10 -19.66
C ALA A 163 -13.81 5.62 -19.41
N ASP A 164 -14.75 6.09 -18.58
CA ASP A 164 -14.75 7.47 -18.08
C ASP A 164 -13.77 7.59 -16.88
N ASN A 165 -12.47 7.60 -17.22
CA ASN A 165 -11.39 7.68 -16.26
C ASN A 165 -11.25 9.08 -15.64
N ASP A 166 -10.62 9.18 -14.48
CA ASP A 166 -10.20 10.46 -13.92
C ASP A 166 -9.37 11.25 -14.97
N PRO A 167 -9.72 12.52 -15.26
CA PRO A 167 -9.04 13.31 -16.29
C PRO A 167 -7.52 13.48 -16.09
N GLY A 168 -7.03 13.26 -14.88
CA GLY A 168 -5.61 13.28 -14.56
C GLY A 168 -4.85 12.01 -14.98
N PHE A 169 -5.56 10.92 -15.33
CA PHE A 169 -4.93 9.64 -15.62
C PHE A 169 -4.10 9.67 -16.91
N ASP A 170 -4.63 10.23 -17.99
CA ASP A 170 -3.90 10.34 -19.26
C ASP A 170 -2.61 11.17 -19.12
N VAL A 171 -2.69 12.24 -18.31
CA VAL A 171 -1.52 13.10 -18.03
C VAL A 171 -0.49 12.38 -17.17
N PHE A 172 -0.95 11.57 -16.21
CA PHE A 172 -0.08 10.74 -15.38
C PHE A 172 0.63 9.67 -16.22
N PHE A 173 -0.12 8.90 -16.99
CA PHE A 173 0.39 7.82 -17.83
C PHE A 173 1.42 8.31 -18.86
N ALA A 174 1.19 9.48 -19.47
CA ALA A 174 2.12 10.07 -20.45
C ALA A 174 3.45 10.56 -19.84
N LYS A 175 3.57 10.67 -18.51
CA LYS A 175 4.75 11.18 -17.80
C LYS A 175 5.55 10.09 -17.06
N THR A 176 4.97 8.92 -16.92
CA THR A 176 5.57 7.77 -16.23
C THR A 176 6.25 6.84 -17.22
#